data_123dce29e10071f95b0dade3f13e5539
#
_entry.id   123dce29e10071f95b0dade3f13e5539
#
_cell.length_a   1.000
_cell.length_b   1.000
_cell.length_c   1.000
_cell.angle_alpha   90.00
_cell.angle_beta   90.00
_cell.angle_gamma   90.00
#
_symmetry.space_group_name_H-M   'P 1'
#
loop_
_entity.id
_entity.type
_entity.pdbx_description
1 polymer ?
#
loop_
_entity_poly.entity_id
_entity_poly.type
_entity_poly.pdbx_seq_one_letter_code
_entity_poly.pdbx_strand_id
1 'polypeptide(L)'
;MSERSRPSVWKGPSGPIPTRAELGLDKGPSTGLLASILNSTADGLLVVDRSGKILAWNQMFTSMWNMALGVMEGHQDDTALAAALDAISERGEFADRVRQLRDHPEDESFETTILRDGRIFERFSRPLGPRSDIQGRVWSFRDATVRRAAERSLRESEMRFRTFAEGAACGLLIYRDDTIVFANRWAREVFGDIVGREFWVNVHPDDIEPVKARGRARARGETIENKFDVRMIDRHGATRWFEISGSPIELDGLPAVLTTAYDITKRREAEERTRHVAFHDALTDLPNRALFNDRADAALALAHRESSTVGVILLDVDRFKNVNDSLGHDAGDELIKRSADRLRDVLRGSDTVARLGGDEFAVLLPGLRSDETARVGKKLLEAMRQPFLVAGRELRVSVSLGVAIGPQDGADVQTLVKSADTAMYRAKDSGRDRLQLFDATMNLAATRLLELENELHEGLARKEFALYYQPILRAVTGELCGLEALIRWRRPDGTIREPDDFVPVAEATGLIQPLGLFVL
;
A
#
# COMPACT_ATOMS: atom_id res chain seq x y z
N MET A 1 24.28 9.49 31.55
CA MET A 1 25.59 9.43 32.28
C MET A 1 25.88 7.96 32.42
N SER A 2 26.66 7.38 31.50
CA SER A 2 27.05 5.97 31.52
C SER A 2 28.55 5.92 31.73
N GLU A 3 28.93 5.27 32.82
CA GLU A 3 30.32 4.96 33.14
C GLU A 3 30.93 4.15 31.98
N ARG A 4 31.95 4.73 31.38
CA ARG A 4 32.83 4.02 30.46
C ARG A 4 33.64 3.03 31.31
N SER A 5 33.38 1.74 31.20
CA SER A 5 34.21 0.69 31.73
C SER A 5 35.62 0.83 31.14
N ARG A 6 36.57 1.21 32.04
CA ARG A 6 38.00 1.18 31.73
C ARG A 6 38.39 -0.27 31.43
N PRO A 7 39.24 -0.55 30.40
CA PRO A 7 39.74 -1.87 30.18
C PRO A 7 40.52 -2.33 31.41
N SER A 8 40.27 -3.55 31.86
CA SER A 8 40.96 -4.19 32.98
C SER A 8 42.46 -4.13 32.75
N VAL A 9 43.17 -3.37 33.61
CA VAL A 9 44.61 -3.33 33.63
C VAL A 9 45.09 -4.73 34.01
N TRP A 10 45.73 -5.44 33.04
CA TRP A 10 46.40 -6.70 33.32
C TRP A 10 47.46 -6.48 34.39
N LYS A 11 47.26 -6.99 35.60
CA LYS A 11 48.26 -7.02 36.66
C LYS A 11 49.16 -8.18 36.35
N GLY A 12 50.29 -7.90 35.70
CA GLY A 12 51.38 -8.87 35.61
C GLY A 12 51.82 -9.38 36.98
N PRO A 13 52.53 -10.51 37.05
CA PRO A 13 52.96 -11.06 38.33
C PRO A 13 53.69 -10.00 39.16
N SER A 14 53.11 -9.66 40.30
CA SER A 14 53.65 -8.69 41.26
C SER A 14 54.77 -9.29 42.08
N GLY A 15 55.96 -9.29 41.51
CA GLY A 15 57.18 -9.63 42.19
C GLY A 15 58.34 -8.81 41.65
N PRO A 16 59.36 -8.47 42.44
CA PRO A 16 60.55 -7.78 41.96
C PRO A 16 61.20 -8.64 40.87
N ILE A 17 61.62 -7.97 39.78
CA ILE A 17 62.42 -8.65 38.73
C ILE A 17 63.74 -9.01 39.33
N PRO A 18 64.17 -10.27 39.28
CA PRO A 18 65.43 -10.72 39.86
C PRO A 18 66.62 -9.99 39.22
N THR A 19 67.60 -9.59 40.03
CA THR A 19 68.86 -8.95 39.62
C THR A 19 69.73 -9.96 38.83
N ARG A 20 70.72 -9.45 38.08
CA ARG A 20 71.65 -10.27 37.30
C ARG A 20 72.33 -11.36 38.13
N ALA A 21 72.60 -11.09 39.41
CA ALA A 21 73.14 -12.03 40.38
C ALA A 21 72.15 -13.11 40.82
N GLU A 22 70.80 -12.68 40.97
CA GLU A 22 69.70 -13.59 41.30
C GLU A 22 69.30 -14.47 40.11
N LEU A 23 69.53 -13.97 38.86
CA LEU A 23 69.31 -14.71 37.63
C LEU A 23 70.48 -15.70 37.32
N GLY A 24 71.53 -15.76 38.13
CA GLY A 24 72.57 -16.69 38.00
C GLY A 24 73.46 -16.58 36.72
N LEU A 25 73.49 -15.35 36.11
CA LEU A 25 74.16 -15.11 34.84
C LEU A 25 75.68 -15.16 34.86
N ASP A 26 76.30 -15.37 36.06
CA ASP A 26 77.76 -15.39 36.22
C ASP A 26 78.42 -16.78 36.42
N LYS A 27 77.61 -17.84 36.56
CA LYS A 27 78.22 -19.21 36.72
C LYS A 27 77.31 -20.36 36.29
N GLY A 28 77.70 -21.10 35.25
CA GLY A 28 77.37 -22.49 35.06
C GLY A 28 75.93 -22.88 34.78
N PRO A 29 75.37 -24.00 35.12
CA PRO A 29 74.16 -24.63 34.57
C PRO A 29 72.85 -23.87 34.63
N SER A 30 72.77 -22.66 35.21
CA SER A 30 71.62 -21.77 35.29
C SER A 30 71.20 -21.12 33.97
N THR A 31 72.09 -21.07 32.99
CA THR A 31 71.85 -20.50 31.65
C THR A 31 70.76 -21.29 30.87
N GLY A 32 70.78 -22.61 31.08
CA GLY A 32 69.78 -23.48 30.44
C GLY A 32 68.36 -23.34 31.01
N LEU A 33 68.25 -23.14 32.31
CA LEU A 33 66.94 -22.93 32.97
C LEU A 33 66.26 -21.58 32.55
N LEU A 34 67.07 -20.52 32.52
CA LEU A 34 66.61 -19.19 32.10
C LEU A 34 66.17 -19.19 30.63
N ALA A 35 66.96 -19.80 29.76
CA ALA A 35 66.61 -19.99 28.35
C ALA A 35 65.31 -20.81 28.19
N SER A 36 65.15 -21.86 29.01
CA SER A 36 63.92 -22.67 29.01
C SER A 36 62.70 -21.86 29.50
N ILE A 37 62.84 -21.03 30.53
CA ILE A 37 61.74 -20.15 31.02
C ILE A 37 61.35 -19.11 29.97
N LEU A 38 62.33 -18.44 29.38
CA LEU A 38 62.07 -17.45 28.31
C LEU A 38 61.39 -18.07 27.09
N ASN A 39 61.80 -19.28 26.71
CA ASN A 39 61.20 -19.98 25.57
C ASN A 39 59.85 -20.66 25.88
N SER A 40 59.46 -20.77 27.14
CA SER A 40 58.14 -21.29 27.52
C SER A 40 57.01 -20.26 27.44
N THR A 41 57.34 -19.01 27.17
CA THR A 41 56.32 -17.93 27.05
C THR A 41 55.75 -17.91 25.63
N ALA A 42 54.45 -17.61 25.54
CA ALA A 42 53.77 -17.40 24.25
C ALA A 42 54.10 -16.04 23.63
N ASP A 43 54.75 -15.15 24.36
CA ASP A 43 55.13 -13.81 23.91
C ASP A 43 56.58 -13.80 23.41
N GLY A 44 56.86 -13.07 22.33
CA GLY A 44 58.23 -12.81 21.88
C GLY A 44 58.89 -11.83 22.85
N LEU A 45 60.01 -12.20 23.45
CA LEU A 45 60.73 -11.41 24.42
C LEU A 45 62.08 -10.96 23.89
N LEU A 46 62.39 -9.65 24.09
CA LEU A 46 63.68 -9.04 23.80
C LEU A 46 64.10 -8.21 25.01
N VAL A 47 65.33 -8.41 25.46
CA VAL A 47 65.93 -7.64 26.59
C VAL A 47 67.16 -6.90 26.07
N VAL A 48 67.24 -5.62 26.30
CA VAL A 48 68.36 -4.75 25.93
C VAL A 48 68.90 -4.01 27.12
N ASP A 49 70.20 -3.68 27.11
CA ASP A 49 70.81 -2.81 28.12
C ASP A 49 70.56 -1.31 27.85
N ARG A 50 71.14 -0.40 28.67
CA ARG A 50 70.99 1.05 28.50
C ARG A 50 71.59 1.57 27.19
N SER A 51 72.59 0.90 26.64
CA SER A 51 73.20 1.29 25.37
C SER A 51 72.45 0.77 24.15
N GLY A 52 71.44 -0.08 24.37
CA GLY A 52 70.70 -0.76 23.32
C GLY A 52 71.30 -2.08 22.91
N LYS A 53 72.29 -2.61 23.62
CA LYS A 53 72.87 -3.91 23.34
C LYS A 53 71.92 -5.02 23.77
N ILE A 54 71.72 -6.01 22.92
CA ILE A 54 70.85 -7.15 23.17
C ILE A 54 71.47 -8.02 24.28
N LEU A 55 70.78 -8.21 25.36
CA LEU A 55 71.16 -9.03 26.50
C LEU A 55 70.56 -10.46 26.38
N ALA A 56 69.32 -10.55 26.00
CA ALA A 56 68.60 -11.82 25.85
C ALA A 56 67.40 -11.70 24.89
N TRP A 57 67.02 -12.78 24.31
CA TRP A 57 65.78 -12.95 23.52
C TRP A 57 65.31 -14.40 23.63
N ASN A 58 64.03 -14.63 23.26
CA ASN A 58 63.51 -15.96 23.15
C ASN A 58 63.25 -16.36 21.67
N GLN A 59 63.08 -17.66 21.42
CA GLN A 59 62.80 -18.17 20.09
C GLN A 59 61.49 -17.63 19.49
N MET A 60 60.50 -17.34 20.34
CA MET A 60 59.23 -16.74 19.91
C MET A 60 59.45 -15.36 19.27
N PHE A 61 60.32 -14.51 19.83
CA PHE A 61 60.67 -13.22 19.26
C PHE A 61 61.24 -13.35 17.83
N THR A 62 62.25 -14.21 17.66
CA THR A 62 62.87 -14.41 16.32
C THR A 62 61.88 -14.99 15.31
N SER A 63 61.00 -15.90 15.73
CA SER A 63 59.96 -16.49 14.89
C SER A 63 58.89 -15.46 14.49
N MET A 64 58.41 -14.64 15.44
CA MET A 64 57.39 -13.63 15.18
C MET A 64 57.87 -12.57 14.18
N TRP A 65 59.14 -12.13 14.32
CA TRP A 65 59.73 -11.10 13.46
C TRP A 65 60.39 -11.66 12.20
N ASN A 66 60.40 -12.98 12.03
CA ASN A 66 61.06 -13.68 10.93
C ASN A 66 62.54 -13.28 10.80
N MET A 67 63.24 -13.17 11.94
CA MET A 67 64.65 -12.76 12.01
C MET A 67 65.56 -13.98 11.96
N ALA A 68 66.63 -13.90 11.11
CA ALA A 68 67.64 -14.91 11.11
C ALA A 68 68.51 -14.86 12.39
N LEU A 69 68.86 -16.00 12.96
CA LEU A 69 69.64 -16.09 14.19
C LEU A 69 70.96 -15.27 14.14
N GLY A 70 71.61 -15.17 13.00
CA GLY A 70 72.84 -14.37 12.82
C GLY A 70 72.70 -12.88 13.03
N VAL A 71 71.46 -12.34 12.88
CA VAL A 71 71.11 -10.91 13.16
C VAL A 71 71.18 -10.66 14.67
N MET A 72 70.78 -11.62 15.46
CA MET A 72 70.74 -11.53 16.93
C MET A 72 72.07 -11.78 17.60
N GLU A 73 72.91 -12.60 16.98
CA GLU A 73 74.26 -12.93 17.49
C GLU A 73 75.28 -11.79 17.38
N GLY A 74 75.01 -10.79 16.54
CA GLY A 74 75.79 -9.55 16.42
C GLY A 74 75.76 -8.63 17.61
N HIS A 75 74.84 -8.82 18.57
CA HIS A 75 74.66 -8.09 19.84
C HIS A 75 74.47 -6.59 19.71
N GLN A 76 74.01 -6.07 18.54
CA GLN A 76 73.72 -4.66 18.34
C GLN A 76 72.20 -4.45 18.12
N ASP A 77 71.58 -3.65 18.99
CA ASP A 77 70.15 -3.29 18.94
C ASP A 77 69.75 -2.62 17.61
N ASP A 78 70.63 -1.77 17.07
CA ASP A 78 70.37 -1.05 15.84
C ASP A 78 70.12 -1.97 14.63
N THR A 79 70.77 -3.15 14.58
CA THR A 79 70.58 -4.12 13.49
C THR A 79 69.25 -4.85 13.64
N ALA A 80 68.90 -5.24 14.88
CA ALA A 80 67.62 -5.86 15.16
C ALA A 80 66.45 -4.87 15.01
N LEU A 81 66.66 -3.62 15.41
CA LEU A 81 65.69 -2.54 15.20
C LEU A 81 65.47 -2.25 13.72
N ALA A 82 66.54 -2.21 12.91
CA ALA A 82 66.41 -2.01 11.46
C ALA A 82 65.63 -3.13 10.80
N ALA A 83 65.89 -4.40 11.17
CA ALA A 83 65.11 -5.55 10.67
C ALA A 83 63.65 -5.53 11.11
N ALA A 84 63.35 -5.10 12.36
CA ALA A 84 61.98 -4.90 12.84
C ALA A 84 61.27 -3.79 12.07
N LEU A 85 61.95 -2.65 11.85
CA LEU A 85 61.41 -1.52 11.11
C LEU A 85 61.05 -1.88 9.65
N ASP A 86 61.78 -2.81 9.04
CA ASP A 86 61.48 -3.29 7.70
C ASP A 86 60.15 -4.07 7.60
N ALA A 87 59.76 -4.75 8.67
CA ALA A 87 58.52 -5.50 8.77
C ALA A 87 57.31 -4.63 9.14
N ILE A 88 57.48 -3.41 9.65
CA ILE A 88 56.44 -2.54 10.18
C ILE A 88 55.85 -1.61 9.11
N SER A 89 54.52 -1.41 9.11
CA SER A 89 53.83 -0.50 8.19
C SER A 89 54.13 0.98 8.51
N GLU A 90 54.14 1.38 9.79
CA GLU A 90 54.36 2.77 10.26
C GLU A 90 55.71 2.92 10.95
N ARG A 91 56.78 2.91 10.12
CA ARG A 91 58.19 2.90 10.58
C ARG A 91 58.56 4.09 11.44
N GLY A 92 58.11 5.30 11.09
CA GLY A 92 58.49 6.54 11.77
C GLY A 92 58.00 6.58 13.21
N GLU A 93 56.76 6.30 13.42
CA GLU A 93 56.13 6.33 14.74
C GLU A 93 56.73 5.29 15.68
N PHE A 94 57.02 4.10 15.16
CA PHE A 94 57.66 3.07 15.95
C PHE A 94 59.10 3.46 16.34
N ALA A 95 59.89 3.99 15.41
CA ALA A 95 61.26 4.40 15.68
C ALA A 95 61.33 5.58 16.67
N ASP A 96 60.43 6.55 16.53
CA ASP A 96 60.34 7.72 17.43
C ASP A 96 59.96 7.27 18.83
N ARG A 97 59.05 6.32 18.95
CA ARG A 97 58.66 5.79 20.24
C ARG A 97 59.77 4.98 20.91
N VAL A 98 60.52 4.19 20.16
CA VAL A 98 61.71 3.48 20.70
C VAL A 98 62.74 4.50 21.19
N ARG A 99 63.01 5.60 20.44
CA ARG A 99 63.90 6.67 20.87
C ARG A 99 63.43 7.33 22.18
N GLN A 100 62.16 7.72 22.24
CA GLN A 100 61.54 8.33 23.43
C GLN A 100 61.71 7.44 24.67
N LEU A 101 61.45 6.14 24.54
CA LEU A 101 61.63 5.19 25.63
C LEU A 101 63.09 4.93 26.01
N ARG A 102 64.05 5.23 25.12
CA ARG A 102 65.46 5.21 25.41
C ARG A 102 65.91 6.46 26.23
N ASP A 103 65.33 7.63 25.87
CA ASP A 103 65.56 8.90 26.56
C ASP A 103 64.90 8.95 27.95
N HIS A 104 63.77 8.25 28.12
CA HIS A 104 62.99 8.12 29.37
C HIS A 104 62.93 6.62 29.78
N PRO A 105 64.02 6.09 30.34
CA PRO A 105 64.14 4.68 30.65
C PRO A 105 63.17 4.18 31.73
N GLU A 106 62.60 5.07 32.57
CA GLU A 106 61.62 4.77 33.63
C GLU A 106 60.20 4.54 33.10
N ASP A 107 59.90 4.94 31.85
CA ASP A 107 58.56 4.82 31.29
C ASP A 107 58.22 3.39 30.84
N GLU A 108 56.98 3.01 31.06
CA GLU A 108 56.39 1.80 30.48
C GLU A 108 55.56 2.19 29.25
N SER A 109 55.43 1.29 28.28
CA SER A 109 54.56 1.51 27.15
C SER A 109 53.78 0.24 26.77
N PHE A 110 52.54 0.46 26.31
CA PHE A 110 51.72 -0.58 25.67
C PHE A 110 51.16 -0.01 24.37
N GLU A 111 51.48 -0.63 23.27
CA GLU A 111 51.15 -0.18 21.93
C GLU A 111 50.79 -1.32 21.00
N THR A 112 50.04 -1.03 19.94
CA THR A 112 49.73 -1.97 18.87
C THR A 112 50.56 -1.61 17.64
N THR A 113 51.24 -2.60 17.05
CA THR A 113 52.06 -2.43 15.85
C THR A 113 51.48 -3.31 14.73
N ILE A 114 51.26 -2.73 13.56
CA ILE A 114 50.77 -3.45 12.38
C ILE A 114 51.95 -3.74 11.47
N LEU A 115 52.15 -5.02 11.14
CA LEU A 115 53.17 -5.44 10.21
C LEU A 115 52.69 -5.30 8.75
N ARG A 116 53.62 -5.24 7.80
CA ARG A 116 53.33 -5.16 6.37
C ARG A 116 52.62 -6.41 5.80
N ASP A 117 52.83 -7.53 6.43
CA ASP A 117 52.15 -8.79 6.10
C ASP A 117 50.72 -8.89 6.70
N GLY A 118 50.26 -7.84 7.39
CA GLY A 118 48.93 -7.75 8.00
C GLY A 118 48.83 -8.32 9.42
N ARG A 119 49.89 -8.88 9.97
CA ARG A 119 49.90 -9.30 11.38
C ARG A 119 49.86 -8.10 12.31
N ILE A 120 49.23 -8.30 13.46
CA ILE A 120 49.03 -7.25 14.49
C ILE A 120 49.69 -7.72 15.77
N PHE A 121 50.72 -6.97 16.19
CA PHE A 121 51.44 -7.25 17.43
C PHE A 121 51.09 -6.24 18.51
N GLU A 122 50.75 -6.73 19.70
CA GLU A 122 50.69 -5.95 20.93
C GLU A 122 52.06 -5.93 21.56
N ARG A 123 52.63 -4.74 21.69
CA ARG A 123 53.98 -4.51 22.24
C ARG A 123 53.86 -3.90 23.61
N PHE A 124 54.48 -4.53 24.57
CA PHE A 124 54.66 -4.00 25.94
C PHE A 124 56.13 -3.78 26.22
N SER A 125 56.48 -2.68 26.87
CA SER A 125 57.86 -2.37 27.20
C SER A 125 57.93 -1.81 28.62
N ARG A 126 58.92 -2.28 29.38
CA ARG A 126 59.20 -1.84 30.76
C ARG A 126 60.67 -1.81 31.08
N PRO A 127 61.09 -1.00 32.09
CA PRO A 127 62.44 -0.97 32.62
C PRO A 127 62.90 -2.33 33.13
N LEU A 128 64.17 -2.65 32.92
CA LEU A 128 64.84 -3.78 33.52
C LEU A 128 65.58 -3.31 34.78
N GLY A 129 65.15 -3.75 35.94
CA GLY A 129 65.69 -3.36 37.25
C GLY A 129 64.82 -2.36 38.02
N PRO A 130 65.18 -2.05 39.29
CA PRO A 130 64.45 -1.11 40.11
C PRO A 130 64.63 0.32 39.55
N ARG A 131 63.67 1.21 39.86
CA ARG A 131 63.71 2.63 39.41
C ARG A 131 64.99 3.37 39.79
N SER A 132 65.64 2.96 40.89
CA SER A 132 66.91 3.54 41.38
C SER A 132 68.14 3.06 40.58
N ASP A 133 68.02 1.94 39.87
CA ASP A 133 69.11 1.37 39.05
C ASP A 133 68.52 0.59 37.86
N ILE A 134 68.10 1.32 36.87
CA ILE A 134 67.56 0.74 35.62
C ILE A 134 68.75 0.26 34.80
N GLN A 135 68.84 -1.05 34.54
CA GLN A 135 69.95 -1.69 33.81
C GLN A 135 69.69 -1.83 32.33
N GLY A 136 68.45 -1.65 31.89
CA GLY A 136 68.06 -1.80 30.51
C GLY A 136 66.54 -1.81 30.33
N ARG A 137 66.05 -2.51 29.33
CA ARG A 137 64.63 -2.55 29.00
C ARG A 137 64.20 -3.95 28.53
N VAL A 138 63.00 -4.36 28.92
CA VAL A 138 62.35 -5.60 28.43
C VAL A 138 61.23 -5.20 27.49
N TRP A 139 61.21 -5.83 26.33
CA TRP A 139 60.16 -5.76 25.35
C TRP A 139 59.43 -7.10 25.26
N SER A 140 58.11 -7.07 25.29
CA SER A 140 57.26 -8.23 25.07
C SER A 140 56.35 -7.95 23.85
N PHE A 141 56.28 -8.92 22.97
CA PHE A 141 55.45 -8.85 21.76
C PHE A 141 54.49 -10.03 21.77
N ARG A 142 53.20 -9.73 21.60
CA ARG A 142 52.16 -10.75 21.50
C ARG A 142 51.48 -10.65 20.15
N ASP A 143 51.36 -11.78 19.44
CA ASP A 143 50.55 -11.83 18.23
C ASP A 143 49.06 -11.79 18.58
N ALA A 144 48.38 -10.70 18.24
CA ALA A 144 46.97 -10.47 18.47
C ALA A 144 46.16 -10.60 17.19
N THR A 145 46.76 -11.05 16.09
CA THR A 145 46.14 -11.03 14.75
C THR A 145 44.78 -11.74 14.73
N VAL A 146 44.78 -13.01 15.16
CA VAL A 146 43.54 -13.83 15.14
C VAL A 146 42.48 -13.25 16.05
N ARG A 147 42.86 -12.84 17.28
CA ARG A 147 41.90 -12.24 18.23
C ARG A 147 41.31 -10.94 17.71
N ARG A 148 42.14 -10.03 17.22
CA ARG A 148 41.68 -8.74 16.65
C ARG A 148 40.85 -8.92 15.39
N ALA A 149 41.18 -9.88 14.53
CA ALA A 149 40.39 -10.22 13.36
C ALA A 149 38.99 -10.74 13.73
N ALA A 150 38.91 -11.62 14.74
CA ALA A 150 37.66 -12.16 15.22
C ALA A 150 36.79 -11.06 15.88
N GLU A 151 37.36 -10.21 16.74
CA GLU A 151 36.67 -9.07 17.36
C GLU A 151 36.13 -8.07 16.30
N ARG A 152 36.97 -7.80 15.26
CA ARG A 152 36.57 -6.93 14.16
C ARG A 152 35.43 -7.54 13.34
N SER A 153 35.56 -8.83 12.96
CA SER A 153 34.53 -9.54 12.20
C SER A 153 33.19 -9.58 12.94
N LEU A 154 33.23 -9.86 14.26
CA LEU A 154 32.02 -9.82 15.10
C LEU A 154 31.38 -8.43 15.09
N ARG A 155 32.18 -7.39 15.34
CA ARG A 155 31.69 -6.00 15.36
C ARG A 155 31.12 -5.55 14.02
N GLU A 156 31.77 -5.93 12.91
CA GLU A 156 31.28 -5.65 11.56
C GLU A 156 29.97 -6.40 11.27
N SER A 157 29.84 -7.64 11.75
CA SER A 157 28.62 -8.43 11.61
C SER A 157 27.46 -7.82 12.42
N GLU A 158 27.71 -7.44 13.67
CA GLU A 158 26.71 -6.75 14.52
C GLU A 158 26.26 -5.42 13.92
N MET A 159 27.21 -4.61 13.42
CA MET A 159 26.88 -3.35 12.76
C MET A 159 26.06 -3.56 11.49
N ARG A 160 26.43 -4.54 10.67
CA ARG A 160 25.65 -4.88 9.45
C ARG A 160 24.24 -5.28 9.81
N PHE A 161 24.08 -6.22 10.75
CA PHE A 161 22.74 -6.64 11.20
C PHE A 161 21.92 -5.45 11.70
N ARG A 162 22.50 -4.61 12.57
CA ARG A 162 21.81 -3.42 13.09
C ARG A 162 21.43 -2.45 11.98
N THR A 163 22.32 -2.20 11.03
CA THR A 163 22.04 -1.30 9.90
C THR A 163 20.89 -1.81 9.03
N PHE A 164 20.85 -3.11 8.73
CA PHE A 164 19.75 -3.70 7.96
C PHE A 164 18.43 -3.67 8.74
N ALA A 165 18.45 -4.04 10.00
CA ALA A 165 17.24 -4.06 10.81
C ALA A 165 16.66 -2.65 11.04
N GLU A 166 17.52 -1.66 11.35
CA GLU A 166 17.10 -0.28 11.60
C GLU A 166 16.73 0.47 10.31
N GLY A 167 17.29 0.08 9.17
CA GLY A 167 16.98 0.65 7.84
C GLY A 167 15.79 0.03 7.13
N ALA A 168 15.19 -1.01 7.68
CA ALA A 168 14.04 -1.67 7.06
C ALA A 168 12.82 -0.75 7.05
N ALA A 169 12.11 -0.67 5.91
CA ALA A 169 10.88 0.10 5.72
C ALA A 169 9.62 -0.61 6.29
N CYS A 170 9.81 -1.53 7.21
CA CYS A 170 8.75 -2.26 7.91
C CYS A 170 9.11 -2.45 9.37
N GLY A 171 8.13 -2.76 10.21
CA GLY A 171 8.37 -3.16 11.58
C GLY A 171 9.07 -4.51 11.64
N LEU A 172 10.20 -4.56 12.32
CA LEU A 172 10.89 -5.79 12.69
C LEU A 172 10.83 -5.93 14.21
N LEU A 173 10.27 -7.03 14.66
CA LEU A 173 10.06 -7.35 16.06
C LEU A 173 10.60 -8.75 16.35
N ILE A 174 11.22 -8.92 17.50
CA ILE A 174 11.53 -10.26 18.03
C ILE A 174 10.84 -10.36 19.38
N TYR A 175 10.08 -11.41 19.59
CA TYR A 175 9.51 -11.72 20.91
C TYR A 175 9.86 -13.13 21.35
N ARG A 176 9.95 -13.28 22.68
CA ARG A 176 10.21 -14.53 23.39
C ARG A 176 9.33 -14.55 24.63
N ASP A 177 8.74 -15.70 24.94
CA ASP A 177 7.86 -15.88 26.10
C ASP A 177 6.79 -14.75 26.20
N ASP A 178 6.10 -14.51 25.07
CA ASP A 178 5.08 -13.46 24.89
C ASP A 178 5.63 -12.01 24.98
N THR A 179 6.92 -11.78 25.27
CA THR A 179 7.52 -10.46 25.48
C THR A 179 8.39 -10.01 24.30
N ILE A 180 8.23 -8.79 23.84
CA ILE A 180 9.04 -8.17 22.79
C ILE A 180 10.44 -7.91 23.36
N VAL A 181 11.47 -8.55 22.79
CA VAL A 181 12.89 -8.37 23.19
C VAL A 181 13.64 -7.44 22.24
N PHE A 182 13.16 -7.27 21.02
CA PHE A 182 13.72 -6.34 20.04
C PHE A 182 12.61 -5.71 19.20
N ALA A 183 12.79 -4.43 18.88
CA ALA A 183 12.00 -3.69 17.89
C ALA A 183 12.94 -2.75 17.14
N ASN A 184 12.87 -2.73 15.80
CA ASN A 184 13.65 -1.78 15.01
C ASN A 184 13.11 -0.35 15.13
N ARG A 185 13.84 0.62 14.56
CA ARG A 185 13.48 2.04 14.59
C ARG A 185 12.08 2.28 14.04
N TRP A 186 11.75 1.69 12.90
CA TRP A 186 10.43 1.86 12.28
C TRP A 186 9.29 1.42 13.22
N ALA A 187 9.42 0.25 13.86
CA ALA A 187 8.43 -0.24 14.80
C ALA A 187 8.25 0.70 16.02
N ARG A 188 9.35 1.21 16.56
CA ARG A 188 9.30 2.19 17.67
C ARG A 188 8.69 3.54 17.24
N GLU A 189 8.94 4.00 16.03
CA GLU A 189 8.34 5.24 15.50
C GLU A 189 6.82 5.11 15.34
N VAL A 190 6.32 3.94 14.92
CA VAL A 190 4.89 3.70 14.72
C VAL A 190 4.17 3.35 16.01
N PHE A 191 4.72 2.45 16.81
CA PHE A 191 4.02 1.86 17.96
C PHE A 191 4.47 2.44 19.31
N GLY A 192 5.54 3.23 19.35
CA GLY A 192 6.14 3.74 20.57
C GLY A 192 7.14 2.76 21.19
N ASP A 193 7.43 2.94 22.48
CA ASP A 193 8.33 2.04 23.21
C ASP A 193 7.59 0.77 23.63
N ILE A 194 7.81 -0.29 22.85
CA ILE A 194 7.15 -1.58 22.99
C ILE A 194 8.08 -2.70 23.49
N VAL A 195 9.39 -2.43 23.60
CA VAL A 195 10.33 -3.42 24.12
C VAL A 195 10.03 -3.69 25.60
N GLY A 196 9.99 -4.95 25.98
CA GLY A 196 9.60 -5.37 27.33
C GLY A 196 8.09 -5.50 27.52
N ARG A 197 7.25 -5.22 26.51
CA ARG A 197 5.81 -5.41 26.54
C ARG A 197 5.41 -6.68 25.83
N GLU A 198 4.16 -7.08 26.01
CA GLU A 198 3.58 -8.23 25.33
C GLU A 198 3.47 -7.97 23.82
N PHE A 199 3.71 -8.98 22.98
CA PHE A 199 3.73 -8.81 21.51
C PHE A 199 2.37 -8.40 20.90
N TRP A 200 1.28 -8.46 21.66
CA TRP A 200 -0.06 -8.00 21.25
C TRP A 200 -0.44 -6.62 21.80
N VAL A 201 0.45 -5.90 22.46
CA VAL A 201 0.17 -4.63 23.14
C VAL A 201 -0.49 -3.57 22.25
N ASN A 202 -0.15 -3.57 20.98
CA ASN A 202 -0.69 -2.64 19.98
C ASN A 202 -1.77 -3.25 19.08
N VAL A 203 -2.20 -4.49 19.32
CA VAL A 203 -3.24 -5.15 18.51
C VAL A 203 -4.61 -4.60 18.89
N HIS A 204 -5.48 -4.38 17.88
CA HIS A 204 -6.86 -3.95 18.12
C HIS A 204 -7.58 -4.96 19.02
N PRO A 205 -8.42 -4.53 19.99
CA PRO A 205 -9.05 -5.41 20.96
C PRO A 205 -9.74 -6.65 20.37
N ASP A 206 -10.46 -6.49 19.26
CA ASP A 206 -11.17 -7.60 18.60
C ASP A 206 -10.21 -8.65 17.99
N ASP A 207 -8.97 -8.28 17.68
CA ASP A 207 -8.01 -9.13 16.99
C ASP A 207 -6.98 -9.77 17.95
N ILE A 208 -7.02 -9.44 19.26
CA ILE A 208 -6.01 -9.88 20.25
C ILE A 208 -5.99 -11.41 20.36
N GLU A 209 -7.13 -12.06 20.59
CA GLU A 209 -7.16 -13.50 20.84
C GLU A 209 -6.67 -14.35 19.65
N PRO A 210 -7.09 -14.07 18.39
CA PRO A 210 -6.51 -14.74 17.23
C PRO A 210 -4.98 -14.52 17.10
N VAL A 211 -4.49 -13.32 17.39
CA VAL A 211 -3.06 -12.99 17.30
C VAL A 211 -2.25 -13.74 18.37
N LYS A 212 -2.72 -13.78 19.62
CA LYS A 212 -2.11 -14.58 20.70
C LYS A 212 -2.02 -16.06 20.35
N ALA A 213 -3.11 -16.63 19.88
CA ALA A 213 -3.17 -18.05 19.51
C ALA A 213 -2.12 -18.37 18.42
N ARG A 214 -2.05 -17.55 17.36
CA ARG A 214 -1.09 -17.70 16.27
C ARG A 214 0.35 -17.48 16.75
N GLY A 215 0.60 -16.45 17.56
CA GLY A 215 1.93 -16.16 18.08
C GLY A 215 2.51 -17.31 18.91
N ARG A 216 1.70 -17.86 19.81
CA ARG A 216 2.07 -19.01 20.66
C ARG A 216 2.25 -20.30 19.86
N ALA A 217 1.42 -20.54 18.84
CA ALA A 217 1.59 -21.68 17.94
C ALA A 217 2.93 -21.61 17.19
N ARG A 218 3.32 -20.42 16.69
CA ARG A 218 4.63 -20.21 16.08
C ARG A 218 5.80 -20.44 17.04
N ALA A 219 5.68 -19.96 18.27
CA ALA A 219 6.71 -20.17 19.29
C ALA A 219 6.92 -21.65 19.61
N ARG A 220 5.88 -22.49 19.47
CA ARG A 220 5.96 -23.95 19.60
C ARG A 220 6.46 -24.67 18.33
N GLY A 221 6.73 -23.92 17.25
CA GLY A 221 7.16 -24.50 15.97
C GLY A 221 6.05 -25.16 15.15
N GLU A 222 4.77 -24.86 15.45
CA GLU A 222 3.64 -25.38 14.69
C GLU A 222 3.57 -24.76 13.30
N THR A 223 3.21 -25.58 12.30
CA THR A 223 3.00 -25.09 10.92
C THR A 223 1.67 -24.35 10.86
N ILE A 224 1.73 -23.03 10.75
CA ILE A 224 0.55 -22.17 10.60
C ILE A 224 0.77 -21.23 9.41
N GLU A 225 -0.31 -20.63 8.93
CA GLU A 225 -0.24 -19.63 7.87
C GLU A 225 0.70 -18.49 8.27
N ASN A 226 1.71 -18.25 7.43
CA ASN A 226 2.80 -17.34 7.76
C ASN A 226 2.38 -15.87 7.72
N LYS A 227 1.39 -15.50 6.87
CA LYS A 227 0.93 -14.13 6.68
C LYS A 227 -0.54 -13.98 7.06
N PHE A 228 -0.87 -12.89 7.69
CA PHE A 228 -2.26 -12.50 7.95
C PHE A 228 -2.37 -11.00 8.17
N ASP A 229 -3.53 -10.46 7.84
CA ASP A 229 -3.85 -9.06 8.06
C ASP A 229 -4.44 -8.87 9.46
N VAL A 230 -4.03 -7.80 10.13
CA VAL A 230 -4.48 -7.47 11.50
C VAL A 230 -4.60 -5.97 11.67
N ARG A 231 -5.57 -5.55 12.47
CA ARG A 231 -5.68 -4.15 12.92
C ARG A 231 -4.77 -3.91 14.10
N MET A 232 -3.96 -2.86 14.02
CA MET A 232 -3.10 -2.44 15.12
C MET A 232 -3.33 -0.96 15.41
N ILE A 233 -3.07 -0.59 16.67
CA ILE A 233 -3.23 0.79 17.16
C ILE A 233 -1.84 1.42 17.23
N ASP A 234 -1.64 2.51 16.50
CA ASP A 234 -0.38 3.24 16.52
C ASP A 234 -0.22 4.06 17.81
N ARG A 235 0.95 4.66 18.02
CA ARG A 235 1.26 5.47 19.22
C ARG A 235 0.36 6.71 19.41
N HIS A 236 -0.41 7.10 18.37
CA HIS A 236 -1.34 8.23 18.41
C HIS A 236 -2.79 7.78 18.64
N GLY A 237 -3.02 6.47 18.79
CA GLY A 237 -4.35 5.89 18.99
C GLY A 237 -5.12 5.62 17.69
N ALA A 238 -4.50 5.81 16.51
CA ALA A 238 -5.14 5.53 15.24
C ALA A 238 -5.06 4.04 14.89
N THR A 239 -6.18 3.47 14.44
CA THR A 239 -6.22 2.09 13.94
C THR A 239 -5.69 2.04 12.51
N ARG A 240 -4.73 1.14 12.28
CA ARG A 240 -4.11 0.87 10.97
C ARG A 240 -4.13 -0.62 10.66
N TRP A 241 -4.07 -0.96 9.38
CA TRP A 241 -3.97 -2.32 8.92
C TRP A 241 -2.52 -2.73 8.67
N PHE A 242 -2.14 -3.88 9.21
CA PHE A 242 -0.81 -4.45 9.01
C PHE A 242 -0.89 -5.87 8.47
N GLU A 243 -0.04 -6.18 7.49
CA GLU A 243 0.27 -7.56 7.13
C GLU A 243 1.40 -8.04 8.05
N ILE A 244 1.11 -9.04 8.87
CA ILE A 244 2.06 -9.63 9.80
C ILE A 244 2.58 -10.94 9.23
N SER A 245 3.91 -11.12 9.25
CA SER A 245 4.54 -12.40 8.98
C SER A 245 5.48 -12.74 10.13
N GLY A 246 5.48 -14.00 10.58
CA GLY A 246 6.32 -14.44 11.69
C GLY A 246 7.02 -15.75 11.37
N SER A 247 8.29 -15.86 11.75
CA SER A 247 9.10 -17.06 11.60
C SER A 247 9.78 -17.43 12.92
N PRO A 248 9.80 -18.70 13.31
CA PRO A 248 10.56 -19.15 14.48
C PRO A 248 12.06 -18.95 14.19
N ILE A 249 12.77 -18.47 15.19
CA ILE A 249 14.23 -18.31 15.19
C ILE A 249 14.80 -18.81 16.52
N GLU A 250 16.11 -18.96 16.56
CA GLU A 250 16.87 -19.16 17.80
C GLU A 250 17.62 -17.86 18.14
N LEU A 251 17.43 -17.37 19.36
CA LEU A 251 18.08 -16.18 19.87
C LEU A 251 18.75 -16.54 21.20
N ASP A 252 20.08 -16.43 21.28
CA ASP A 252 20.89 -16.81 22.45
C ASP A 252 20.65 -18.26 22.92
N GLY A 253 20.49 -19.20 21.97
CA GLY A 253 20.21 -20.60 22.27
C GLY A 253 18.80 -20.90 22.74
N LEU A 254 17.87 -19.95 22.68
CA LEU A 254 16.49 -20.08 23.09
C LEU A 254 15.53 -19.82 21.93
N PRO A 255 14.36 -20.50 21.90
CA PRO A 255 13.34 -20.25 20.89
C PRO A 255 12.80 -18.83 20.98
N ALA A 256 12.66 -18.16 19.84
CA ALA A 256 12.04 -16.84 19.70
C ALA A 256 11.29 -16.76 18.37
N VAL A 257 10.54 -15.69 18.15
CA VAL A 257 9.84 -15.46 16.88
C VAL A 257 10.26 -14.09 16.32
N LEU A 258 10.78 -14.11 15.10
CA LEU A 258 10.98 -12.90 14.30
C LEU A 258 9.69 -12.56 13.58
N THR A 259 9.21 -11.35 13.75
CA THR A 259 7.99 -10.86 13.12
C THR A 259 8.27 -9.63 12.28
N THR A 260 7.69 -9.60 11.07
CA THR A 260 7.63 -8.41 10.23
C THR A 260 6.21 -7.83 10.24
N ALA A 261 6.11 -6.50 10.25
CA ALA A 261 4.85 -5.79 10.17
C ALA A 261 4.90 -4.76 9.04
N TYR A 262 4.13 -4.99 7.99
CA TYR A 262 3.99 -4.07 6.84
C TYR A 262 2.69 -3.29 6.97
N ASP A 263 2.77 -1.97 6.96
CA ASP A 263 1.58 -1.11 6.93
C ASP A 263 0.91 -1.20 5.55
N ILE A 264 -0.30 -1.79 5.52
CA ILE A 264 -1.13 -1.97 4.33
C ILE A 264 -2.34 -1.05 4.32
N THR A 265 -2.42 -0.08 5.23
CA THR A 265 -3.57 0.83 5.38
C THR A 265 -3.89 1.53 4.07
N LYS A 266 -2.89 2.18 3.46
CA LYS A 266 -3.08 2.88 2.18
C LYS A 266 -3.50 1.95 1.04
N ARG A 267 -2.98 0.72 1.02
CA ARG A 267 -3.36 -0.28 0.02
C ARG A 267 -4.84 -0.65 0.18
N ARG A 268 -5.26 -0.97 1.40
CA ARG A 268 -6.65 -1.30 1.70
C ARG A 268 -7.62 -0.15 1.41
N GLU A 269 -7.28 1.07 1.81
CA GLU A 269 -8.07 2.26 1.48
C GLU A 269 -8.19 2.49 -0.03
N ALA A 270 -7.13 2.22 -0.78
CA ALA A 270 -7.15 2.32 -2.24
C ALA A 270 -8.01 1.21 -2.88
N GLU A 271 -7.91 -0.02 -2.39
CA GLU A 271 -8.73 -1.16 -2.81
C GLU A 271 -10.21 -0.90 -2.52
N GLU A 272 -10.55 -0.40 -1.32
CA GLU A 272 -11.91 -0.04 -0.94
C GLU A 272 -12.44 1.12 -1.79
N ARG A 273 -11.64 2.16 -2.01
CA ARG A 273 -12.01 3.26 -2.92
C ARG A 273 -12.23 2.77 -4.35
N THR A 274 -11.34 1.92 -4.87
CA THR A 274 -11.49 1.33 -6.21
C THR A 274 -12.76 0.51 -6.30
N ARG A 275 -13.06 -0.30 -5.30
CA ARG A 275 -14.29 -1.07 -5.21
C ARG A 275 -15.53 -0.17 -5.13
N HIS A 276 -15.45 0.90 -4.32
CA HIS A 276 -16.54 1.85 -4.20
C HIS A 276 -16.85 2.53 -5.54
N VAL A 277 -15.83 3.06 -6.22
CA VAL A 277 -15.97 3.68 -7.55
C VAL A 277 -16.47 2.69 -8.62
N ALA A 278 -16.08 1.41 -8.52
CA ALA A 278 -16.55 0.38 -9.46
C ALA A 278 -18.06 0.10 -9.33
N PHE A 279 -18.66 0.34 -8.15
CA PHE A 279 -20.06 -0.01 -7.85
C PHE A 279 -20.96 1.16 -7.49
N HIS A 280 -20.42 2.38 -7.31
CA HIS A 280 -21.18 3.56 -6.95
C HIS A 280 -20.94 4.71 -7.93
N ASP A 281 -21.95 5.57 -8.08
CA ASP A 281 -21.86 6.80 -8.87
C ASP A 281 -21.11 7.88 -8.09
N ALA A 282 -20.10 8.47 -8.69
CA ALA A 282 -19.21 9.43 -8.03
C ALA A 282 -19.90 10.74 -7.61
N LEU A 283 -21.02 11.12 -8.24
CA LEU A 283 -21.73 12.35 -7.95
C LEU A 283 -22.73 12.20 -6.79
N THR A 284 -23.46 11.08 -6.77
CA THR A 284 -24.62 10.85 -5.87
C THR A 284 -24.36 9.83 -4.78
N ASP A 285 -23.26 9.09 -4.88
CA ASP A 285 -22.95 7.95 -3.99
C ASP A 285 -23.98 6.81 -4.03
N LEU A 286 -24.91 6.86 -4.96
CA LEU A 286 -25.84 5.77 -5.21
C LEU A 286 -25.15 4.59 -5.90
N PRO A 287 -25.68 3.37 -5.80
CA PRO A 287 -25.33 2.28 -6.71
C PRO A 287 -25.29 2.76 -8.16
N ASN A 288 -24.24 2.37 -8.88
CA ASN A 288 -24.17 2.60 -10.32
C ASN A 288 -24.86 1.47 -11.10
N ARG A 289 -24.81 1.54 -12.42
CA ARG A 289 -25.41 0.54 -13.32
C ARG A 289 -24.89 -0.90 -13.04
N ALA A 290 -23.60 -1.05 -12.70
CA ALA A 290 -23.01 -2.37 -12.43
C ALA A 290 -23.62 -3.00 -11.16
N LEU A 291 -23.68 -2.24 -10.06
CA LEU A 291 -24.26 -2.73 -8.80
C LEU A 291 -25.78 -2.91 -8.91
N PHE A 292 -26.44 -2.06 -9.68
CA PHE A 292 -27.88 -2.24 -9.95
C PHE A 292 -28.15 -3.57 -10.65
N ASN A 293 -27.40 -3.89 -11.71
CA ASN A 293 -27.58 -5.13 -12.45
C ASN A 293 -27.29 -6.36 -11.58
N ASP A 294 -26.21 -6.34 -10.80
CA ASP A 294 -25.87 -7.43 -9.88
C ASP A 294 -27.00 -7.72 -8.89
N ARG A 295 -27.54 -6.66 -8.26
CA ARG A 295 -28.67 -6.78 -7.34
C ARG A 295 -29.96 -7.24 -8.03
N ALA A 296 -30.20 -6.78 -9.23
CA ALA A 296 -31.37 -7.14 -10.01
C ALA A 296 -31.31 -8.62 -10.46
N ASP A 297 -30.15 -9.12 -10.87
CA ASP A 297 -29.93 -10.53 -11.18
C ASP A 297 -30.20 -11.41 -9.96
N ALA A 298 -29.66 -11.04 -8.80
CA ALA A 298 -29.91 -11.75 -7.55
C ALA A 298 -31.40 -11.74 -7.17
N ALA A 299 -32.07 -10.60 -7.31
CA ALA A 299 -33.50 -10.47 -6.98
C ALA A 299 -34.39 -11.30 -7.93
N LEU A 300 -34.08 -11.30 -9.24
CA LEU A 300 -34.80 -12.13 -10.23
C LEU A 300 -34.58 -13.61 -9.98
N ALA A 301 -33.35 -14.03 -9.68
CA ALA A 301 -33.06 -15.43 -9.33
C ALA A 301 -33.82 -15.89 -8.07
N LEU A 302 -33.98 -15.02 -7.08
CA LEU A 302 -34.78 -15.28 -5.89
C LEU A 302 -36.28 -15.35 -6.24
N ALA A 303 -36.77 -14.40 -7.02
CA ALA A 303 -38.17 -14.34 -7.45
C ALA A 303 -38.59 -15.59 -8.24
N HIS A 304 -37.72 -16.11 -9.10
CA HIS A 304 -37.97 -17.40 -9.79
C HIS A 304 -38.11 -18.58 -8.83
N ARG A 305 -37.28 -18.65 -7.79
CA ARG A 305 -37.34 -19.74 -6.79
C ARG A 305 -38.57 -19.67 -5.89
N GLU A 306 -38.98 -18.45 -5.54
CA GLU A 306 -40.05 -18.21 -4.57
C GLU A 306 -41.41 -17.94 -5.24
N SER A 307 -41.48 -17.96 -6.57
CA SER A 307 -42.67 -17.58 -7.34
C SER A 307 -43.18 -16.19 -6.98
N SER A 308 -42.25 -15.28 -6.69
CA SER A 308 -42.49 -13.90 -6.39
C SER A 308 -42.17 -12.99 -7.59
N THR A 309 -42.29 -11.67 -7.44
CA THR A 309 -42.06 -10.69 -8.50
C THR A 309 -41.02 -9.66 -8.09
N VAL A 310 -40.42 -9.01 -9.10
CA VAL A 310 -39.47 -7.92 -8.91
C VAL A 310 -39.93 -6.72 -9.74
N GLY A 311 -40.19 -5.57 -9.10
CA GLY A 311 -40.47 -4.34 -9.78
C GLY A 311 -39.19 -3.61 -10.19
N VAL A 312 -39.10 -3.14 -11.43
CA VAL A 312 -38.09 -2.19 -11.90
C VAL A 312 -38.75 -0.92 -12.33
N ILE A 313 -38.27 0.22 -11.84
CA ILE A 313 -38.72 1.56 -12.25
C ILE A 313 -37.51 2.28 -12.83
N LEU A 314 -37.58 2.72 -14.06
CA LEU A 314 -36.67 3.72 -14.63
C LEU A 314 -37.28 5.11 -14.48
N LEU A 315 -36.46 6.09 -14.20
CA LEU A 315 -36.84 7.48 -13.97
C LEU A 315 -35.82 8.38 -14.67
N ASP A 316 -36.37 9.43 -15.33
CA ASP A 316 -35.56 10.43 -16.02
C ASP A 316 -36.10 11.83 -15.65
N VAL A 317 -35.18 12.77 -15.38
CA VAL A 317 -35.58 14.16 -15.01
C VAL A 317 -35.91 14.94 -16.26
N ASP A 318 -37.18 15.27 -16.40
CA ASP A 318 -37.70 15.95 -17.59
C ASP A 318 -36.97 17.27 -17.85
N ARG A 319 -36.50 17.47 -19.10
CA ARG A 319 -35.81 18.69 -19.55
C ARG A 319 -34.59 19.08 -18.74
N PHE A 320 -33.88 18.11 -18.16
CA PHE A 320 -32.66 18.36 -17.37
C PHE A 320 -31.62 19.19 -18.13
N LYS A 321 -31.49 18.97 -19.45
CA LYS A 321 -30.62 19.79 -20.29
C LYS A 321 -30.91 21.28 -20.19
N ASN A 322 -32.18 21.68 -20.09
CA ASN A 322 -32.55 23.09 -19.96
C ASN A 322 -32.07 23.69 -18.63
N VAL A 323 -31.99 22.89 -17.58
CA VAL A 323 -31.45 23.32 -16.28
C VAL A 323 -29.95 23.59 -16.43
N ASN A 324 -29.21 22.67 -17.05
CA ASN A 324 -27.79 22.86 -17.32
C ASN A 324 -27.51 24.07 -18.22
N ASP A 325 -28.27 24.22 -19.30
CA ASP A 325 -28.10 25.32 -20.26
C ASP A 325 -28.42 26.68 -19.65
N SER A 326 -29.36 26.73 -18.68
CA SER A 326 -29.81 27.97 -18.06
C SER A 326 -29.07 28.35 -16.78
N LEU A 327 -28.65 27.40 -15.96
CA LEU A 327 -28.08 27.60 -14.61
C LEU A 327 -26.66 27.06 -14.46
N GLY A 328 -26.13 26.41 -15.48
CA GLY A 328 -24.80 25.78 -15.47
C GLY A 328 -24.79 24.36 -14.91
N HIS A 329 -23.73 23.65 -15.20
CA HIS A 329 -23.57 22.24 -14.80
C HIS A 329 -23.53 22.03 -13.28
N ASP A 330 -22.96 22.96 -12.52
CA ASP A 330 -22.95 22.87 -11.05
C ASP A 330 -24.36 22.84 -10.45
N ALA A 331 -25.29 23.62 -11.00
CA ALA A 331 -26.70 23.61 -10.58
C ALA A 331 -27.38 22.30 -10.99
N GLY A 332 -27.07 21.76 -12.17
CA GLY A 332 -27.52 20.43 -12.58
C GLY A 332 -27.02 19.33 -11.66
N ASP A 333 -25.77 19.36 -11.30
CA ASP A 333 -25.16 18.38 -10.37
C ASP A 333 -25.79 18.47 -8.97
N GLU A 334 -26.09 19.69 -8.48
CA GLU A 334 -26.80 19.86 -7.21
C GLU A 334 -28.23 19.31 -7.30
N LEU A 335 -28.95 19.55 -8.41
CA LEU A 335 -30.27 18.97 -8.64
C LEU A 335 -30.24 17.45 -8.63
N ILE A 336 -29.27 16.83 -9.30
CA ILE A 336 -29.11 15.37 -9.34
C ILE A 336 -28.83 14.81 -7.94
N LYS A 337 -27.94 15.43 -7.13
CA LYS A 337 -27.69 15.02 -5.74
C LYS A 337 -28.95 15.06 -4.89
N ARG A 338 -29.68 16.18 -4.96
CA ARG A 338 -30.94 16.34 -4.21
C ARG A 338 -32.03 15.38 -4.68
N SER A 339 -32.07 15.07 -5.98
CA SER A 339 -32.96 14.05 -6.54
C SER A 339 -32.62 12.67 -5.96
N ALA A 340 -31.33 12.31 -5.91
CA ALA A 340 -30.85 11.05 -5.33
C ALA A 340 -31.28 10.90 -3.85
N ASP A 341 -31.07 11.94 -3.05
CA ASP A 341 -31.45 11.94 -1.63
C ASP A 341 -32.97 11.78 -1.48
N ARG A 342 -33.76 12.54 -2.24
CA ARG A 342 -35.21 12.48 -2.20
C ARG A 342 -35.78 11.12 -2.63
N LEU A 343 -35.18 10.51 -3.65
CA LEU A 343 -35.57 9.17 -4.07
C LEU A 343 -35.22 8.12 -2.99
N ARG A 344 -34.08 8.26 -2.33
CA ARG A 344 -33.65 7.38 -1.23
C ARG A 344 -34.60 7.46 -0.03
N ASP A 345 -35.08 8.66 0.33
CA ASP A 345 -35.97 8.89 1.47
C ASP A 345 -37.35 8.24 1.31
N VAL A 346 -37.80 8.02 0.07
CA VAL A 346 -39.10 7.37 -0.23
C VAL A 346 -39.03 5.85 -0.13
N LEU A 347 -37.84 5.29 -0.30
CA LEU A 347 -37.61 3.86 -0.45
C LEU A 347 -37.27 3.17 0.89
N ARG A 348 -37.50 1.85 0.97
CA ARG A 348 -37.17 1.03 2.14
C ARG A 348 -35.73 0.56 2.06
N GLY A 349 -35.20 0.08 3.15
CA GLY A 349 -33.84 -0.51 3.17
C GLY A 349 -33.64 -1.74 2.27
N SER A 350 -34.71 -2.44 1.92
CA SER A 350 -34.69 -3.59 0.98
C SER A 350 -34.69 -3.15 -0.50
N ASP A 351 -35.11 -1.92 -0.78
CA ASP A 351 -35.21 -1.41 -2.13
C ASP A 351 -33.82 -0.84 -2.55
N THR A 352 -33.55 -0.81 -3.84
CA THR A 352 -32.32 -0.22 -4.35
C THR A 352 -32.68 0.94 -5.28
N VAL A 353 -32.12 2.12 -5.01
CA VAL A 353 -32.05 3.22 -5.99
C VAL A 353 -30.64 3.30 -6.54
N ALA A 354 -30.51 3.46 -7.83
CA ALA A 354 -29.25 3.58 -8.56
C ALA A 354 -29.29 4.75 -9.54
N ARG A 355 -28.12 5.32 -9.85
CA ARG A 355 -27.98 6.26 -10.97
C ARG A 355 -27.32 5.53 -12.13
N LEU A 356 -27.99 5.55 -13.29
CA LEU A 356 -27.49 4.85 -14.48
C LEU A 356 -26.56 5.71 -15.34
N GLY A 357 -26.66 7.02 -15.21
CA GLY A 357 -25.87 8.05 -15.88
C GLY A 357 -26.72 9.30 -16.18
N GLY A 358 -26.09 10.46 -16.35
CA GLY A 358 -26.80 11.70 -16.64
C GLY A 358 -27.89 12.02 -15.62
N ASP A 359 -29.13 12.12 -16.08
CA ASP A 359 -30.35 12.38 -15.35
C ASP A 359 -31.23 11.12 -15.12
N GLU A 360 -30.68 9.94 -15.45
CA GLU A 360 -31.40 8.66 -15.34
C GLU A 360 -31.14 7.96 -14.01
N PHE A 361 -32.22 7.56 -13.34
CA PHE A 361 -32.21 6.72 -12.15
C PHE A 361 -32.97 5.42 -12.37
N ALA A 362 -32.58 4.38 -11.64
CA ALA A 362 -33.27 3.10 -11.61
C ALA A 362 -33.62 2.73 -10.17
N VAL A 363 -34.80 2.15 -9.99
CA VAL A 363 -35.24 1.61 -8.70
C VAL A 363 -35.58 0.15 -8.86
N LEU A 364 -35.07 -0.68 -7.95
CA LEU A 364 -35.33 -2.12 -7.85
C LEU A 364 -36.15 -2.39 -6.60
N LEU A 365 -37.26 -3.09 -6.77
CA LEU A 365 -38.25 -3.37 -5.73
C LEU A 365 -38.50 -4.88 -5.61
N PRO A 366 -37.69 -5.59 -4.83
CA PRO A 366 -37.86 -7.05 -4.66
C PRO A 366 -39.17 -7.39 -3.95
N GLY A 367 -39.87 -8.44 -4.40
CA GLY A 367 -41.06 -9.00 -3.76
C GLY A 367 -42.32 -8.17 -3.92
N LEU A 368 -42.35 -7.11 -4.73
CA LEU A 368 -43.52 -6.28 -4.95
C LEU A 368 -44.25 -6.65 -6.24
N ARG A 369 -45.57 -6.76 -6.17
CA ARG A 369 -46.45 -6.95 -7.31
C ARG A 369 -46.66 -5.65 -8.09
N SER A 370 -47.25 -5.76 -9.27
CA SER A 370 -47.45 -4.63 -10.19
C SER A 370 -48.18 -3.45 -9.54
N ASP A 371 -49.26 -3.71 -8.81
CA ASP A 371 -50.06 -2.66 -8.12
C ASP A 371 -49.24 -1.99 -6.99
N GLU A 372 -48.40 -2.72 -6.30
CA GLU A 372 -47.52 -2.22 -5.23
C GLU A 372 -46.36 -1.42 -5.81
N THR A 373 -45.76 -1.92 -6.88
CA THR A 373 -44.70 -1.21 -7.61
C THR A 373 -45.20 0.09 -8.18
N ALA A 374 -46.40 0.10 -8.77
CA ALA A 374 -47.04 1.33 -9.27
C ALA A 374 -47.32 2.33 -8.15
N ARG A 375 -47.68 1.87 -6.95
CA ARG A 375 -47.88 2.76 -5.78
C ARG A 375 -46.55 3.38 -5.32
N VAL A 376 -45.47 2.64 -5.31
CA VAL A 376 -44.13 3.20 -5.02
C VAL A 376 -43.75 4.22 -6.09
N GLY A 377 -43.93 3.90 -7.38
CA GLY A 377 -43.65 4.82 -8.47
C GLY A 377 -44.47 6.15 -8.38
N LYS A 378 -45.73 6.08 -7.98
CA LYS A 378 -46.55 7.30 -7.72
C LYS A 378 -45.97 8.14 -6.58
N LYS A 379 -45.52 7.50 -5.47
CA LYS A 379 -44.86 8.22 -4.37
C LYS A 379 -43.58 8.90 -4.83
N LEU A 380 -42.77 8.22 -5.65
CA LEU A 380 -41.55 8.80 -6.23
C LEU A 380 -41.90 10.00 -7.12
N LEU A 381 -42.91 9.88 -7.98
CA LEU A 381 -43.38 10.98 -8.82
C LEU A 381 -43.84 12.19 -7.99
N GLU A 382 -44.66 11.98 -6.96
CA GLU A 382 -45.11 13.03 -6.05
C GLU A 382 -43.98 13.69 -5.27
N ALA A 383 -43.01 12.90 -4.82
CA ALA A 383 -41.81 13.41 -4.14
C ALA A 383 -40.99 14.30 -5.09
N MET A 384 -40.78 13.87 -6.33
CA MET A 384 -39.99 14.61 -7.31
C MET A 384 -40.65 15.92 -7.79
N ARG A 385 -41.97 16.00 -7.74
CA ARG A 385 -42.73 17.24 -8.03
C ARG A 385 -42.53 18.35 -7.00
N GLN A 386 -42.06 18.01 -5.79
CA GLN A 386 -41.80 19.04 -4.76
C GLN A 386 -40.63 19.92 -5.21
N PRO A 387 -40.70 21.21 -4.90
CA PRO A 387 -39.62 22.14 -5.29
C PRO A 387 -38.24 21.69 -4.77
N PHE A 388 -37.23 21.95 -5.57
CA PHE A 388 -35.83 21.78 -5.20
C PHE A 388 -35.19 23.12 -4.93
N LEU A 389 -34.46 23.27 -3.84
CA LEU A 389 -33.63 24.44 -3.60
C LEU A 389 -32.24 24.20 -4.22
N VAL A 390 -31.97 24.81 -5.36
CA VAL A 390 -30.73 24.65 -6.12
C VAL A 390 -30.11 26.03 -6.34
N ALA A 391 -28.85 26.19 -6.02
CA ALA A 391 -28.12 27.46 -6.11
C ALA A 391 -28.88 28.65 -5.47
N GLY A 392 -29.55 28.40 -4.33
CA GLY A 392 -30.34 29.40 -3.60
C GLY A 392 -31.68 29.79 -4.26
N ARG A 393 -32.11 29.06 -5.31
CA ARG A 393 -33.37 29.29 -6.03
C ARG A 393 -34.28 28.09 -5.92
N GLU A 394 -35.56 28.32 -5.85
CA GLU A 394 -36.58 27.27 -5.91
C GLU A 394 -36.79 26.84 -7.36
N LEU A 395 -36.50 25.57 -7.67
CA LEU A 395 -36.65 24.99 -8.99
C LEU A 395 -37.70 23.89 -8.96
N ARG A 396 -38.64 23.91 -9.91
CA ARG A 396 -39.62 22.84 -10.10
C ARG A 396 -39.25 22.04 -11.33
N VAL A 397 -39.07 20.76 -11.16
CA VAL A 397 -38.84 19.80 -12.24
C VAL A 397 -39.85 18.67 -12.14
N SER A 398 -40.13 18.03 -13.25
CA SER A 398 -40.92 16.82 -13.29
C SER A 398 -40.02 15.62 -13.68
N VAL A 399 -40.57 14.45 -13.56
CA VAL A 399 -39.88 13.19 -13.94
C VAL A 399 -40.83 12.30 -14.75
N SER A 400 -40.29 11.58 -15.69
CA SER A 400 -40.99 10.51 -16.39
C SER A 400 -40.56 9.17 -15.86
N LEU A 401 -41.52 8.30 -15.50
CA LEU A 401 -41.25 6.97 -14.93
C LEU A 401 -41.81 5.88 -15.84
N GLY A 402 -40.97 4.85 -16.07
CA GLY A 402 -41.38 3.60 -16.69
C GLY A 402 -41.24 2.44 -15.71
N VAL A 403 -42.23 1.59 -15.64
CA VAL A 403 -42.32 0.47 -14.70
C VAL A 403 -42.43 -0.84 -15.47
N ALA A 404 -41.64 -1.83 -15.09
CA ALA A 404 -41.69 -3.20 -15.58
C ALA A 404 -41.62 -4.19 -14.40
N ILE A 405 -42.26 -5.36 -14.56
CA ILE A 405 -42.38 -6.39 -13.53
C ILE A 405 -41.75 -7.70 -13.99
N GLY A 406 -40.67 -8.10 -13.37
CA GLY A 406 -40.07 -9.40 -13.59
C GLY A 406 -40.75 -10.52 -12.79
N PRO A 407 -40.83 -11.76 -13.34
CA PRO A 407 -40.33 -12.18 -14.65
C PRO A 407 -41.27 -11.92 -15.82
N GLN A 408 -42.47 -11.36 -15.62
CA GLN A 408 -43.52 -11.23 -16.63
C GLN A 408 -43.09 -10.33 -17.81
N ASP A 409 -42.46 -9.19 -17.53
CA ASP A 409 -42.08 -8.19 -18.53
C ASP A 409 -40.60 -8.34 -18.96
N GLY A 410 -39.89 -9.32 -18.38
CA GLY A 410 -38.51 -9.67 -18.69
C GLY A 410 -37.99 -10.79 -17.78
N ALA A 411 -37.51 -11.87 -18.38
CA ALA A 411 -36.96 -13.02 -17.65
C ALA A 411 -35.52 -12.78 -17.12
N ASP A 412 -34.83 -11.81 -17.71
CA ASP A 412 -33.49 -11.35 -17.34
C ASP A 412 -33.47 -9.83 -17.13
N VAL A 413 -32.42 -9.34 -16.46
CA VAL A 413 -32.28 -7.92 -16.11
C VAL A 413 -32.26 -7.03 -17.36
N GLN A 414 -31.59 -7.45 -18.40
CA GLN A 414 -31.46 -6.64 -19.62
C GLN A 414 -32.82 -6.44 -20.30
N THR A 415 -33.61 -7.50 -20.42
CA THR A 415 -34.96 -7.46 -20.98
C THR A 415 -35.88 -6.63 -20.08
N LEU A 416 -35.80 -6.80 -18.75
CA LEU A 416 -36.66 -6.09 -17.80
C LEU A 416 -36.36 -4.58 -17.79
N VAL A 417 -35.10 -4.18 -17.80
CA VAL A 417 -34.68 -2.77 -17.90
C VAL A 417 -35.13 -2.18 -19.25
N LYS A 418 -34.98 -2.91 -20.36
CA LYS A 418 -35.47 -2.47 -21.68
C LYS A 418 -36.99 -2.26 -21.69
N SER A 419 -37.75 -3.11 -21.03
CA SER A 419 -39.20 -2.97 -20.89
C SER A 419 -39.57 -1.71 -20.09
N ALA A 420 -38.88 -1.48 -18.97
CA ALA A 420 -39.05 -0.26 -18.18
C ALA A 420 -38.68 1.02 -18.97
N ASP A 421 -37.59 0.95 -19.77
CA ASP A 421 -37.16 2.06 -20.64
C ASP A 421 -38.22 2.40 -21.70
N THR A 422 -38.75 1.35 -22.36
CA THR A 422 -39.87 1.53 -23.33
C THR A 422 -41.08 2.22 -22.69
N ALA A 423 -41.43 1.84 -21.46
CA ALA A 423 -42.53 2.48 -20.73
C ALA A 423 -42.18 3.94 -20.35
N MET A 424 -40.95 4.20 -19.91
CA MET A 424 -40.50 5.57 -19.59
C MET A 424 -40.50 6.48 -20.82
N TYR A 425 -40.05 5.97 -21.98
CA TYR A 425 -40.14 6.70 -23.23
C TYR A 425 -41.60 7.07 -23.57
N ARG A 426 -42.55 6.15 -23.39
CA ARG A 426 -43.98 6.42 -23.56
C ARG A 426 -44.51 7.47 -22.57
N ALA A 427 -44.01 7.48 -21.34
CA ALA A 427 -44.36 8.53 -20.38
C ALA A 427 -43.91 9.92 -20.90
N LYS A 428 -42.69 10.01 -21.47
CA LYS A 428 -42.15 11.24 -22.07
C LYS A 428 -43.00 11.71 -23.27
N ASP A 429 -43.31 10.77 -24.17
CA ASP A 429 -44.08 11.04 -25.38
C ASP A 429 -45.55 11.47 -25.09
N SER A 430 -46.15 10.87 -24.08
CA SER A 430 -47.53 11.17 -23.66
C SER A 430 -47.67 12.47 -22.85
N GLY A 431 -46.64 13.32 -22.78
CA GLY A 431 -46.68 14.64 -22.14
C GLY A 431 -45.91 14.76 -20.83
N ARG A 432 -45.00 13.81 -20.52
CA ARG A 432 -44.10 13.83 -19.33
C ARG A 432 -44.85 13.86 -17.97
N ASP A 433 -44.11 14.07 -16.88
CA ASP A 433 -44.64 14.20 -15.51
C ASP A 433 -45.62 13.08 -15.14
N ARG A 434 -45.28 11.83 -15.47
CA ARG A 434 -46.17 10.67 -15.26
C ARG A 434 -45.43 9.39 -15.10
N LEU A 435 -46.17 8.40 -14.61
CA LEU A 435 -45.77 7.01 -14.55
C LEU A 435 -46.51 6.23 -15.64
N GLN A 436 -45.76 5.37 -16.32
CA GLN A 436 -46.28 4.43 -17.30
C GLN A 436 -45.88 3.01 -16.91
N LEU A 437 -46.84 2.10 -16.86
CA LEU A 437 -46.57 0.65 -16.75
C LEU A 437 -46.26 0.10 -18.13
N PHE A 438 -45.31 -0.79 -18.20
CA PHE A 438 -45.01 -1.52 -19.43
C PHE A 438 -46.20 -2.41 -19.85
N ASP A 439 -46.45 -2.45 -21.12
CA ASP A 439 -47.36 -3.37 -21.77
C ASP A 439 -46.70 -3.88 -23.05
N ALA A 440 -46.81 -5.19 -23.32
CA ALA A 440 -46.15 -5.80 -24.47
C ALA A 440 -46.54 -5.14 -25.81
N THR A 441 -47.72 -4.54 -25.89
CA THR A 441 -48.15 -3.78 -27.08
C THR A 441 -47.31 -2.53 -27.35
N MET A 442 -46.61 -2.01 -26.34
CA MET A 442 -45.72 -0.84 -26.47
C MET A 442 -44.47 -1.16 -27.31
N ASN A 443 -43.91 -2.37 -27.17
CA ASN A 443 -42.78 -2.78 -28.00
C ASN A 443 -43.18 -2.79 -29.50
N LEU A 444 -44.38 -3.31 -29.82
CA LEU A 444 -44.91 -3.28 -31.16
C LEU A 444 -45.09 -1.85 -31.67
N ALA A 445 -45.59 -0.98 -30.84
CA ALA A 445 -45.79 0.44 -31.19
C ALA A 445 -44.44 1.18 -31.36
N ALA A 446 -43.42 0.91 -30.51
CA ALA A 446 -42.08 1.52 -30.65
C ALA A 446 -41.36 1.05 -31.91
N THR A 447 -41.45 -0.25 -32.24
CA THR A 447 -40.90 -0.80 -33.50
C THR A 447 -41.58 -0.17 -34.69
N ARG A 448 -42.92 -0.06 -34.65
CA ARG A 448 -43.72 0.54 -35.73
C ARG A 448 -43.43 2.04 -35.92
N LEU A 449 -43.10 2.75 -34.84
CA LEU A 449 -42.70 4.16 -34.92
C LEU A 449 -41.36 4.31 -35.67
N LEU A 450 -40.36 3.48 -35.31
CA LEU A 450 -39.06 3.47 -35.97
C LEU A 450 -39.17 3.07 -37.45
N GLU A 451 -39.97 2.08 -37.72
CA GLU A 451 -40.29 1.68 -39.12
C GLU A 451 -40.91 2.85 -39.88
N LEU A 452 -41.89 3.53 -39.28
CA LEU A 452 -42.56 4.66 -39.88
C LEU A 452 -41.64 5.86 -40.13
N GLU A 453 -40.71 6.15 -39.20
CA GLU A 453 -39.68 7.19 -39.37
C GLU A 453 -38.77 6.87 -40.58
N ASN A 454 -38.28 5.63 -40.69
CA ASN A 454 -37.49 5.21 -41.85
C ASN A 454 -38.27 5.28 -43.15
N GLU A 455 -39.54 4.81 -43.13
CA GLU A 455 -40.43 4.90 -44.27
C GLU A 455 -40.69 6.35 -44.69
N LEU A 456 -40.83 7.29 -43.74
CA LEU A 456 -40.99 8.72 -44.03
C LEU A 456 -39.78 9.32 -44.73
N HIS A 457 -38.57 9.00 -44.22
CA HIS A 457 -37.34 9.42 -44.89
C HIS A 457 -37.24 8.93 -46.34
N GLU A 458 -37.55 7.66 -46.55
CA GLU A 458 -37.54 7.06 -47.91
C GLU A 458 -38.66 7.67 -48.76
N GLY A 459 -39.87 7.84 -48.23
CA GLY A 459 -41.00 8.41 -48.92
C GLY A 459 -40.77 9.85 -49.40
N LEU A 460 -40.08 10.65 -48.58
CA LEU A 460 -39.63 11.99 -48.99
C LEU A 460 -38.64 11.94 -50.15
N ALA A 461 -37.66 11.07 -50.05
CA ALA A 461 -36.64 10.89 -51.09
C ALA A 461 -37.25 10.36 -52.44
N ARG A 462 -38.25 9.50 -52.33
CA ARG A 462 -38.96 8.93 -53.49
C ARG A 462 -40.11 9.77 -54.02
N LYS A 463 -40.41 10.97 -53.38
CA LYS A 463 -41.51 11.85 -53.77
C LYS A 463 -42.89 11.18 -53.70
N GLU A 464 -43.12 10.40 -52.64
CA GLU A 464 -44.35 9.62 -52.46
C GLU A 464 -45.52 10.48 -51.89
N PHE A 465 -45.31 11.76 -51.62
CA PHE A 465 -46.31 12.67 -51.09
C PHE A 465 -47.07 13.38 -52.23
N ALA A 466 -48.35 13.62 -51.99
CA ALA A 466 -49.22 14.35 -52.89
C ALA A 466 -50.18 15.28 -52.14
N LEU A 467 -50.57 16.37 -52.76
CA LEU A 467 -51.59 17.28 -52.21
C LEU A 467 -52.95 16.90 -52.80
N TYR A 468 -53.92 16.75 -51.90
CA TYR A 468 -55.31 16.64 -52.20
C TYR A 468 -55.98 17.93 -51.79
N TYR A 469 -56.93 18.40 -52.56
CA TYR A 469 -57.59 19.68 -52.33
C TYR A 469 -59.06 19.43 -52.00
N GLN A 470 -59.48 19.94 -50.83
CA GLN A 470 -60.87 19.91 -50.40
C GLN A 470 -61.47 21.27 -50.59
N PRO A 471 -62.61 21.35 -51.33
CA PRO A 471 -63.28 22.64 -51.54
C PRO A 471 -63.92 23.15 -50.24
N ILE A 472 -63.75 24.45 -49.97
CA ILE A 472 -64.39 25.16 -48.90
C ILE A 472 -65.53 25.98 -49.53
N LEU A 473 -66.76 25.64 -49.19
CA LEU A 473 -67.97 26.27 -49.76
C LEU A 473 -68.58 27.24 -48.73
N ARG A 474 -69.12 28.34 -49.21
CA ARG A 474 -69.91 29.25 -48.41
C ARG A 474 -71.23 28.56 -48.03
N ALA A 475 -71.48 28.36 -46.76
CA ALA A 475 -72.64 27.61 -46.26
C ALA A 475 -73.99 28.06 -46.77
N VAL A 476 -74.17 29.35 -47.05
CA VAL A 476 -75.43 29.92 -47.47
C VAL A 476 -75.65 29.89 -48.98
N THR A 477 -74.57 30.09 -49.79
CA THR A 477 -74.67 30.22 -51.25
C THR A 477 -74.18 29.03 -52.01
N GLY A 478 -73.41 28.14 -51.36
CA GLY A 478 -72.72 27.00 -52.01
C GLY A 478 -71.56 27.42 -52.90
N GLU A 479 -71.16 28.69 -52.91
CA GLU A 479 -70.07 29.21 -53.72
C GLU A 479 -68.73 28.75 -53.19
N LEU A 480 -67.80 28.44 -54.05
CA LEU A 480 -66.40 28.04 -53.70
C LEU A 480 -65.69 29.27 -53.11
N CYS A 481 -65.24 29.17 -51.85
CA CYS A 481 -64.55 30.26 -51.13
C CYS A 481 -63.03 29.99 -51.07
N GLY A 482 -62.57 28.71 -51.19
CA GLY A 482 -61.20 28.35 -51.09
C GLY A 482 -60.99 26.84 -51.27
N LEU A 483 -59.73 26.43 -51.25
CA LEU A 483 -59.36 25.05 -51.27
C LEU A 483 -58.46 24.82 -50.07
N GLU A 484 -58.72 23.77 -49.32
CA GLU A 484 -57.79 23.29 -48.25
C GLU A 484 -56.86 22.29 -48.89
N ALA A 485 -55.54 22.49 -48.74
CA ALA A 485 -54.50 21.56 -49.22
C ALA A 485 -54.22 20.55 -48.12
N LEU A 486 -54.54 19.32 -48.39
CA LEU A 486 -54.40 18.19 -47.48
C LEU A 486 -53.34 17.25 -48.02
N ILE A 487 -52.20 17.07 -47.29
CA ILE A 487 -51.14 16.14 -47.68
C ILE A 487 -51.60 14.71 -47.53
N ARG A 488 -51.19 13.85 -48.48
CA ARG A 488 -51.44 12.42 -48.51
C ARG A 488 -50.14 11.73 -48.84
N TRP A 489 -49.86 10.61 -48.18
CA TRP A 489 -48.69 9.79 -48.46
C TRP A 489 -49.11 8.57 -49.31
N ARG A 490 -48.71 8.55 -50.58
CA ARG A 490 -48.98 7.48 -51.52
C ARG A 490 -47.85 6.48 -51.46
N ARG A 491 -48.08 5.33 -50.88
CA ARG A 491 -47.08 4.25 -50.77
C ARG A 491 -46.92 3.48 -52.07
N PRO A 492 -45.72 2.82 -52.26
CA PRO A 492 -45.48 1.97 -53.45
C PRO A 492 -46.46 0.80 -53.62
N ASP A 493 -47.06 0.33 -52.50
CA ASP A 493 -48.08 -0.72 -52.50
C ASP A 493 -49.49 -0.23 -52.92
N GLY A 494 -49.60 1.03 -53.26
CA GLY A 494 -50.87 1.66 -53.67
C GLY A 494 -51.73 2.15 -52.48
N THR A 495 -51.32 1.94 -51.24
CA THR A 495 -52.03 2.48 -50.07
C THR A 495 -51.80 3.99 -49.91
N ILE A 496 -52.79 4.70 -49.38
CA ILE A 496 -52.70 6.12 -49.04
C ILE A 496 -52.81 6.23 -47.52
N ARG A 497 -51.78 6.84 -46.89
CA ARG A 497 -51.82 7.19 -45.46
C ARG A 497 -52.32 8.62 -45.26
N GLU A 498 -53.16 8.76 -44.28
CA GLU A 498 -53.71 10.06 -43.80
C GLU A 498 -52.66 10.81 -42.99
N PRO A 499 -52.74 12.18 -42.88
CA PRO A 499 -51.84 13.00 -42.10
C PRO A 499 -51.70 12.54 -40.65
N ASP A 500 -52.79 12.15 -40.00
CA ASP A 500 -52.83 11.72 -38.62
C ASP A 500 -51.94 10.54 -38.30
N ASP A 501 -51.62 9.71 -39.30
CA ASP A 501 -50.78 8.55 -39.19
C ASP A 501 -49.26 8.91 -39.16
N PHE A 502 -48.82 10.00 -39.80
CA PHE A 502 -47.41 10.28 -40.03
C PHE A 502 -46.96 11.71 -39.60
N VAL A 503 -47.87 12.70 -39.56
CA VAL A 503 -47.50 14.08 -39.16
C VAL A 503 -46.96 14.15 -37.76
N PRO A 504 -47.52 13.46 -36.74
CA PRO A 504 -46.94 13.48 -35.38
C PRO A 504 -45.51 12.94 -35.37
N VAL A 505 -45.18 11.93 -36.16
CA VAL A 505 -43.84 11.37 -36.28
C VAL A 505 -42.91 12.37 -36.97
N ALA A 506 -43.39 12.98 -38.06
CA ALA A 506 -42.64 14.00 -38.79
C ALA A 506 -42.30 15.21 -37.90
N GLU A 507 -43.20 15.63 -37.01
CA GLU A 507 -42.96 16.67 -36.03
C GLU A 507 -41.93 16.28 -35.00
N ALA A 508 -42.02 15.06 -34.45
CA ALA A 508 -41.11 14.56 -33.45
C ALA A 508 -39.67 14.39 -33.97
N THR A 509 -39.54 14.01 -35.27
CA THR A 509 -38.24 13.74 -35.92
C THR A 509 -37.68 14.94 -36.72
N GLY A 510 -38.43 16.06 -36.78
CA GLY A 510 -38.06 17.26 -37.55
C GLY A 510 -38.28 17.10 -39.07
N LEU A 511 -38.82 15.98 -39.54
CA LEU A 511 -39.19 15.76 -40.96
C LEU A 511 -40.40 16.61 -41.40
N ILE A 512 -41.10 17.23 -40.45
CA ILE A 512 -42.17 18.18 -40.74
C ILE A 512 -41.71 19.37 -41.59
N GLN A 513 -40.43 19.79 -41.45
CA GLN A 513 -39.87 20.91 -42.21
C GLN A 513 -39.80 20.60 -43.73
N PRO A 514 -39.14 19.50 -44.19
CA PRO A 514 -39.16 19.17 -45.61
C PRO A 514 -40.55 18.82 -46.13
N LEU A 515 -41.45 18.24 -45.31
CA LEU A 515 -42.85 18.06 -45.69
C LEU A 515 -43.57 19.37 -45.87
N GLY A 516 -43.38 20.35 -44.94
CA GLY A 516 -43.94 21.68 -45.07
C GLY A 516 -43.47 22.43 -46.31
N LEU A 517 -42.18 22.33 -46.65
CA LEU A 517 -41.64 22.88 -47.89
C LEU A 517 -42.23 22.21 -49.17
N PHE A 518 -42.63 20.96 -49.09
CA PHE A 518 -43.33 20.28 -50.20
C PHE A 518 -44.76 20.77 -50.34
N VAL A 519 -45.43 21.12 -49.24
CA VAL A 519 -46.82 21.62 -49.25
C VAL A 519 -46.92 23.05 -49.77
N LEU A 520 -45.93 23.89 -49.51
CA LEU A 520 -45.82 25.27 -49.99
C LEU A 520 -45.42 25.34 -51.44
#